data_fe906e0db298df4972ba9f9b1feb352d
#
_entry.id   fe906e0db298df4972ba9f9b1feb352d
#
_cell.length_a   1.000
_cell.length_b   1.000
_cell.length_c   1.000
_cell.angle_alpha   90.00
_cell.angle_beta   90.00
_cell.angle_gamma   90.00
#
_symmetry.space_group_name_H-M   'P 1'
#
loop_
_entity.id
_entity.type
_entity.pdbx_description
1 polymer ?
#
loop_
_entity_poly.entity_id
_entity_poly.type
_entity_poly.pdbx_seq_one_letter_code
_entity_poly.pdbx_strand_id
1 'polypeptide(L)'
;MSTTIMSRRTKDTTLATDFTRTQHKEATTILDPKNNTFSSPINVLVIGASRGIGAGIVHAYAQAGAANLILAARQSSLEQVQEVERRAKELAPSVNTECLDVDITSPTSVAQLCKTIKEHYGRLDVLVLNSGYSGPVVLKVDEGDPKDFQDVFDVNVIGTYNVAHHFIPFLRESEGAKTFIAVGSFAALVTSGHIANTAYCISKFAQARFIEYLSEQYDVDGILAIAVHPGAVNTEMADKTTPDSFRPCKFPHCDATRPSISDAG
;
A
#
# COMPACT_ATOMS: atom_id res chain seq x y z
N MET A 1 -28.26 -9.96 -32.87
CA MET A 1 -28.23 -11.01 -31.81
C MET A 1 -26.97 -10.83 -30.98
N SER A 2 -26.95 -9.90 -30.06
CA SER A 2 -25.83 -9.79 -29.12
C SER A 2 -26.14 -8.88 -27.92
N THR A 3 -27.20 -9.17 -27.19
CA THR A 3 -27.56 -8.32 -26.02
C THR A 3 -27.85 -9.17 -24.76
N THR A 4 -27.63 -10.50 -24.79
CA THR A 4 -28.10 -11.37 -23.73
C THR A 4 -27.00 -11.94 -22.84
N ILE A 5 -25.72 -11.74 -23.13
CA ILE A 5 -24.61 -12.34 -22.37
C ILE A 5 -24.16 -11.46 -21.18
N MET A 6 -24.39 -10.15 -21.21
CA MET A 6 -23.97 -9.25 -20.14
C MET A 6 -24.83 -9.27 -18.86
N SER A 7 -26.05 -9.82 -18.92
CA SER A 7 -27.01 -9.69 -17.81
C SER A 7 -26.91 -10.75 -16.70
N ARG A 8 -26.11 -11.78 -16.85
CA ARG A 8 -26.06 -12.90 -15.88
C ARG A 8 -24.91 -12.87 -14.85
N ARG A 9 -23.92 -11.95 -14.98
CA ARG A 9 -22.77 -11.90 -14.07
C ARG A 9 -22.76 -10.75 -13.06
N THR A 10 -23.77 -9.89 -13.04
CA THR A 10 -23.81 -8.72 -12.15
C THR A 10 -24.29 -9.02 -10.72
N LYS A 11 -24.50 -10.28 -10.35
CA LYS A 11 -25.05 -10.64 -9.03
C LYS A 11 -24.02 -11.07 -7.96
N ASP A 12 -22.75 -11.25 -8.30
CA ASP A 12 -21.77 -11.86 -7.37
C ASP A 12 -20.73 -10.89 -6.79
N THR A 13 -20.85 -9.58 -6.99
CA THR A 13 -19.98 -8.60 -6.31
C THR A 13 -20.30 -8.43 -4.82
N THR A 14 -21.39 -9.00 -4.33
CA THR A 14 -21.79 -8.95 -2.92
C THR A 14 -20.95 -9.83 -2.00
N LEU A 15 -20.29 -10.88 -2.52
CA LEU A 15 -19.58 -11.87 -1.70
C LEU A 15 -18.39 -11.32 -0.90
N ALA A 16 -17.80 -10.20 -1.33
CA ALA A 16 -16.66 -9.62 -0.62
C ALA A 16 -17.03 -8.51 0.36
N THR A 17 -18.22 -7.93 0.23
CA THR A 17 -18.72 -6.89 1.14
C THR A 17 -19.50 -7.48 2.32
N ASP A 18 -19.97 -8.72 2.19
CA ASP A 18 -20.83 -9.40 3.18
C ASP A 18 -20.07 -10.46 4.02
N PHE A 19 -18.74 -10.45 3.94
CA PHE A 19 -17.91 -11.39 4.70
C PHE A 19 -18.03 -11.20 6.22
N THR A 20 -18.21 -9.95 6.66
CA THR A 20 -18.45 -9.62 8.07
C THR A 20 -19.83 -9.01 8.26
N ARG A 21 -20.49 -9.34 9.38
CA ARG A 21 -21.81 -8.78 9.73
C ARG A 21 -21.77 -7.27 10.00
N THR A 22 -20.60 -6.77 10.39
CA THR A 22 -20.39 -5.36 10.73
C THR A 22 -19.40 -4.75 9.76
N GLN A 23 -19.79 -3.66 9.14
CA GLN A 23 -18.93 -2.83 8.30
C GLN A 23 -18.61 -1.54 9.06
N HIS A 24 -17.32 -1.25 9.26
CA HIS A 24 -16.87 -0.01 9.86
C HIS A 24 -16.51 0.98 8.77
N LYS A 25 -17.05 2.19 8.83
CA LYS A 25 -16.72 3.29 7.91
C LYS A 25 -15.62 4.20 8.45
N GLU A 26 -15.32 4.08 9.73
CA GLU A 26 -14.31 4.86 10.44
C GLU A 26 -13.47 3.92 11.30
N ALA A 27 -12.23 4.33 11.58
CA ALA A 27 -11.40 3.61 12.54
C ALA A 27 -12.08 3.66 13.92
N THR A 28 -12.22 2.51 14.55
CA THR A 28 -12.72 2.45 15.94
C THR A 28 -11.60 2.89 16.88
N THR A 29 -11.97 3.32 18.09
CA THR A 29 -10.99 3.69 19.12
C THR A 29 -9.98 2.57 19.44
N ILE A 30 -10.37 1.31 19.24
CA ILE A 30 -9.47 0.16 19.39
C ILE A 30 -8.34 0.18 18.35
N LEU A 31 -8.60 0.71 17.15
CA LEU A 31 -7.62 0.80 16.05
C LEU A 31 -6.90 2.16 15.98
N ASP A 32 -7.19 3.08 16.91
CA ASP A 32 -6.49 4.36 16.98
C ASP A 32 -4.98 4.10 17.24
N PRO A 33 -4.06 4.59 16.40
CA PRO A 33 -2.63 4.42 16.59
C PRO A 33 -2.13 4.88 17.97
N LYS A 34 -2.73 5.91 18.54
CA LYS A 34 -2.39 6.43 19.87
C LYS A 34 -2.67 5.43 21.00
N ASN A 35 -3.62 4.53 20.77
CA ASN A 35 -4.00 3.47 21.73
C ASN A 35 -3.27 2.15 21.47
N ASN A 36 -2.50 2.07 20.38
CA ASN A 36 -1.78 0.88 19.93
C ASN A 36 -0.28 1.19 19.80
N THR A 37 0.34 1.63 20.89
CA THR A 37 1.76 1.98 20.90
C THR A 37 2.64 0.75 20.99
N PHE A 38 3.82 0.85 20.39
CA PHE A 38 4.82 -0.23 20.42
C PHE A 38 5.48 -0.31 21.81
N SER A 39 5.63 -1.54 22.31
CA SER A 39 6.31 -1.81 23.60
C SER A 39 7.85 -1.72 23.52
N SER A 40 8.40 -1.74 22.31
CA SER A 40 9.84 -1.63 22.04
C SER A 40 10.07 -0.75 20.80
N PRO A 41 11.25 -0.13 20.67
CA PRO A 41 11.60 0.65 19.49
C PRO A 41 11.58 -0.19 18.24
N ILE A 42 10.89 0.26 17.19
CA ILE A 42 10.83 -0.38 15.88
C ILE A 42 11.30 0.54 14.76
N ASN A 43 11.89 -0.06 13.73
CA ASN A 43 12.29 0.58 12.48
C ASN A 43 11.31 0.20 11.39
N VAL A 44 10.67 1.18 10.80
CA VAL A 44 9.62 0.97 9.77
C VAL A 44 10.02 1.64 8.48
N LEU A 45 10.04 0.88 7.39
CA LEU A 45 10.20 1.40 6.03
C LEU A 45 8.83 1.44 5.34
N VAL A 46 8.48 2.61 4.79
CA VAL A 46 7.29 2.77 3.94
C VAL A 46 7.74 3.14 2.53
N ILE A 47 7.59 2.23 1.58
CA ILE A 47 7.87 2.46 0.15
C ILE A 47 6.60 2.94 -0.54
N GLY A 48 6.64 4.10 -1.17
CA GLY A 48 5.45 4.80 -1.68
C GLY A 48 4.82 5.72 -0.65
N ALA A 49 5.66 6.40 0.14
CA ALA A 49 5.27 7.23 1.28
C ALA A 49 4.75 8.62 0.89
N SER A 50 4.89 9.06 -0.37
CA SER A 50 4.74 10.47 -0.78
C SER A 50 3.33 11.04 -0.64
N ARG A 51 2.28 10.23 -0.67
CA ARG A 51 0.88 10.69 -0.62
C ARG A 51 -0.11 9.56 -0.31
N GLY A 52 -1.39 9.94 -0.15
CA GLY A 52 -2.51 9.01 -0.02
C GLY A 52 -2.33 8.01 1.11
N ILE A 53 -2.53 6.73 0.81
CA ILE A 53 -2.45 5.64 1.79
C ILE A 53 -1.07 5.57 2.44
N GLY A 54 0.02 5.70 1.66
CA GLY A 54 1.37 5.65 2.19
C GLY A 54 1.68 6.76 3.20
N ALA A 55 1.24 7.98 2.93
CA ALA A 55 1.35 9.09 3.88
C ALA A 55 0.54 8.82 5.15
N GLY A 56 -0.69 8.31 5.01
CA GLY A 56 -1.53 7.90 6.16
C GLY A 56 -0.86 6.83 7.03
N ILE A 57 -0.22 5.84 6.40
CA ILE A 57 0.54 4.79 7.09
C ILE A 57 1.72 5.39 7.88
N VAL A 58 2.50 6.30 7.27
CA VAL A 58 3.60 6.99 7.97
C VAL A 58 3.10 7.73 9.20
N HIS A 59 2.00 8.49 9.07
CA HIS A 59 1.42 9.23 10.20
C HIS A 59 0.91 8.29 11.31
N ALA A 60 0.30 7.16 10.94
CA ALA A 60 -0.16 6.17 11.91
C ALA A 60 1.00 5.54 12.69
N TYR A 61 2.08 5.15 12.01
CA TYR A 61 3.27 4.62 12.68
C TYR A 61 3.96 5.66 13.56
N ALA A 62 3.99 6.93 13.16
CA ALA A 62 4.49 8.02 14.01
C ALA A 62 3.67 8.13 15.29
N GLN A 63 2.33 8.18 15.20
CA GLN A 63 1.44 8.26 16.36
C GLN A 63 1.48 7.01 17.25
N ALA A 64 1.76 5.83 16.67
CA ALA A 64 1.96 4.59 17.42
C ALA A 64 3.33 4.50 18.10
N GLY A 65 4.21 5.49 17.91
CA GLY A 65 5.50 5.57 18.59
C GLY A 65 6.61 4.73 17.94
N ALA A 66 6.61 4.59 16.61
CA ALA A 66 7.76 4.04 15.91
C ALA A 66 9.01 4.87 16.21
N ALA A 67 10.14 4.21 16.48
CA ALA A 67 11.40 4.89 16.79
C ALA A 67 12.01 5.53 15.54
N ASN A 68 12.04 4.80 14.43
CA ASN A 68 12.56 5.26 13.17
C ASN A 68 11.56 4.99 12.04
N LEU A 69 11.28 6.00 11.23
CA LEU A 69 10.45 5.95 10.03
C LEU A 69 11.29 6.30 8.82
N ILE A 70 11.47 5.34 7.93
CA ILE A 70 12.14 5.52 6.66
C ILE A 70 11.07 5.67 5.58
N LEU A 71 11.04 6.83 4.96
CA LEU A 71 10.06 7.22 3.96
C LEU A 71 10.70 7.12 2.58
N ALA A 72 10.27 6.20 1.74
CA ALA A 72 10.86 5.99 0.43
C ALA A 72 9.84 6.22 -0.70
N ALA A 73 10.27 6.92 -1.74
CA ALA A 73 9.51 7.11 -2.97
C ALA A 73 10.47 7.45 -4.12
N ARG A 74 9.95 7.54 -5.34
CA ARG A 74 10.76 7.96 -6.50
C ARG A 74 11.28 9.37 -6.32
N GLN A 75 12.46 9.67 -6.86
CA GLN A 75 13.12 10.97 -6.85
C GLN A 75 12.16 12.12 -7.20
N SER A 76 11.29 11.93 -8.19
CA SER A 76 10.30 12.93 -8.61
C SER A 76 9.22 13.25 -7.56
N SER A 77 9.16 12.49 -6.46
CA SER A 77 8.17 12.66 -5.39
C SER A 77 8.83 12.98 -4.04
N LEU A 78 10.10 13.30 -3.99
CA LEU A 78 10.81 13.57 -2.72
C LEU A 78 10.29 14.80 -1.98
N GLU A 79 9.90 15.86 -2.70
CA GLU A 79 9.29 17.03 -2.05
C GLU A 79 8.01 16.67 -1.29
N GLN A 80 7.16 15.80 -1.89
CA GLN A 80 5.96 15.33 -1.22
C GLN A 80 6.30 14.43 -0.03
N VAL A 81 7.36 13.62 -0.12
CA VAL A 81 7.84 12.80 1.01
C VAL A 81 8.29 13.68 2.18
N GLN A 82 9.01 14.77 1.92
CA GLN A 82 9.44 15.73 2.94
C GLN A 82 8.25 16.41 3.63
N GLU A 83 7.17 16.69 2.91
CA GLU A 83 5.95 17.21 3.53
C GLU A 83 5.29 16.18 4.45
N VAL A 84 5.25 14.91 4.05
CA VAL A 84 4.78 13.80 4.90
C VAL A 84 5.67 13.64 6.14
N GLU A 85 6.98 13.74 5.97
CA GLU A 85 7.96 13.74 7.06
C GLU A 85 7.70 14.87 8.06
N ARG A 86 7.54 16.09 7.58
CA ARG A 86 7.24 17.26 8.41
C ARG A 86 6.00 17.02 9.26
N ARG A 87 4.94 16.50 8.63
CA ARG A 87 3.70 16.19 9.34
C ARG A 87 3.87 15.06 10.35
N ALA A 88 4.65 14.03 10.05
CA ALA A 88 4.95 12.96 10.98
C ALA A 88 5.67 13.48 12.24
N LYS A 89 6.64 14.39 12.08
CA LYS A 89 7.35 15.05 13.19
C LYS A 89 6.44 15.96 14.02
N GLU A 90 5.45 16.61 13.43
CA GLU A 90 4.43 17.36 14.17
C GLU A 90 3.56 16.46 15.03
N LEU A 91 3.17 15.29 14.50
CA LEU A 91 2.34 14.32 15.21
C LEU A 91 3.09 13.58 16.31
N ALA A 92 4.39 13.36 16.13
CA ALA A 92 5.26 12.66 17.07
C ALA A 92 6.67 13.27 17.03
N PRO A 93 6.94 14.32 17.84
CA PRO A 93 8.23 15.04 17.80
C PRO A 93 9.46 14.19 18.12
N SER A 94 9.29 13.05 18.78
CA SER A 94 10.37 12.13 19.14
C SER A 94 10.74 11.12 18.04
N VAL A 95 9.95 11.03 16.95
CA VAL A 95 10.23 10.08 15.88
C VAL A 95 11.44 10.53 15.06
N ASN A 96 12.35 9.60 14.81
CA ASN A 96 13.42 9.82 13.82
C ASN A 96 12.88 9.49 12.43
N THR A 97 13.21 10.34 11.46
CA THR A 97 12.74 10.14 10.07
C THR A 97 13.88 10.31 9.08
N GLU A 98 13.83 9.55 7.99
CA GLU A 98 14.73 9.67 6.86
C GLU A 98 13.95 9.52 5.56
N CYS A 99 14.20 10.43 4.60
CA CYS A 99 13.59 10.40 3.27
C CYS A 99 14.62 9.89 2.26
N LEU A 100 14.30 8.79 1.57
CA LEU A 100 15.17 8.14 0.59
C LEU A 100 14.46 7.99 -0.76
N ASP A 101 15.23 8.01 -1.84
CA ASP A 101 14.70 7.73 -3.16
C ASP A 101 14.77 6.24 -3.50
N VAL A 102 13.77 5.76 -4.23
CA VAL A 102 13.75 4.40 -4.77
C VAL A 102 12.81 4.30 -5.98
N ASP A 103 13.31 3.65 -7.01
CA ASP A 103 12.49 3.10 -8.09
C ASP A 103 12.43 1.58 -7.93
N ILE A 104 11.25 1.06 -7.55
CA ILE A 104 11.07 -0.38 -7.31
C ILE A 104 11.16 -1.21 -8.58
N THR A 105 11.03 -0.58 -9.77
CA THR A 105 11.21 -1.27 -11.05
C THR A 105 12.69 -1.51 -11.38
N SER A 106 13.61 -0.84 -10.67
CA SER A 106 15.06 -1.00 -10.79
C SER A 106 15.63 -1.85 -9.67
N PRO A 107 16.09 -3.10 -9.94
CA PRO A 107 16.71 -3.94 -8.93
C PRO A 107 17.90 -3.27 -8.23
N THR A 108 18.71 -2.51 -8.98
CA THR A 108 19.87 -1.79 -8.44
C THR A 108 19.48 -0.66 -7.49
N SER A 109 18.39 0.07 -7.78
CA SER A 109 17.86 1.09 -6.90
C SER A 109 17.36 0.49 -5.58
N VAL A 110 16.64 -0.65 -5.66
CA VAL A 110 16.16 -1.37 -4.47
C VAL A 110 17.32 -1.93 -3.65
N ALA A 111 18.33 -2.51 -4.29
CA ALA A 111 19.55 -3.00 -3.62
C ALA A 111 20.28 -1.87 -2.88
N GLN A 112 20.39 -0.69 -3.50
CA GLN A 112 21.03 0.46 -2.88
C GLN A 112 20.22 0.96 -1.68
N LEU A 113 18.89 1.06 -1.79
CA LEU A 113 18.02 1.40 -0.67
C LEU A 113 18.22 0.43 0.51
N CYS A 114 18.18 -0.87 0.24
CA CYS A 114 18.38 -1.90 1.27
C CYS A 114 19.74 -1.76 1.96
N LYS A 115 20.82 -1.54 1.19
CA LYS A 115 22.15 -1.32 1.71
C LYS A 115 22.22 -0.08 2.61
N THR A 116 21.67 1.04 2.16
CA THR A 116 21.64 2.31 2.92
C THR A 116 20.91 2.11 4.26
N ILE A 117 19.73 1.48 4.25
CA ILE A 117 18.98 1.24 5.49
C ILE A 117 19.73 0.30 6.43
N LYS A 118 20.38 -0.74 5.90
CA LYS A 118 21.21 -1.65 6.71
C LYS A 118 22.40 -0.94 7.36
N GLU A 119 23.04 -0.02 6.64
CA GLU A 119 24.18 0.77 7.15
C GLU A 119 23.73 1.79 8.22
N HIS A 120 22.57 2.46 8.05
CA HIS A 120 22.11 3.51 8.96
C HIS A 120 21.45 2.96 10.23
N TYR A 121 20.69 1.86 10.10
CA TYR A 121 19.81 1.37 11.18
C TYR A 121 20.20 -0.03 11.70
N GLY A 122 20.99 -0.81 10.96
CA GLY A 122 21.40 -2.16 11.34
C GLY A 122 20.28 -3.20 11.39
N ARG A 123 19.02 -2.76 11.52
CA ARG A 123 17.81 -3.59 11.66
C ARG A 123 16.61 -2.95 10.97
N LEU A 124 15.77 -3.79 10.38
CA LEU A 124 14.45 -3.40 9.88
C LEU A 124 13.39 -4.34 10.47
N ASP A 125 12.35 -3.80 11.08
CA ASP A 125 11.31 -4.57 11.74
C ASP A 125 10.06 -4.72 10.86
N VAL A 126 9.66 -3.63 10.19
CA VAL A 126 8.47 -3.60 9.34
C VAL A 126 8.80 -2.93 8.01
N LEU A 127 8.46 -3.61 6.92
CA LEU A 127 8.44 -3.04 5.57
C LEU A 127 7.01 -2.96 5.08
N VAL A 128 6.58 -1.76 4.69
CA VAL A 128 5.28 -1.54 4.04
C VAL A 128 5.52 -1.14 2.59
N LEU A 129 5.17 -2.02 1.67
CA LEU A 129 5.18 -1.76 0.23
C LEU A 129 3.82 -1.23 -0.21
N ASN A 130 3.71 0.10 -0.29
CA ASN A 130 2.51 0.79 -0.73
C ASN A 130 2.59 1.24 -2.20
N SER A 131 3.78 1.33 -2.79
CA SER A 131 3.94 1.70 -4.20
C SER A 131 3.09 0.83 -5.11
N GLY A 132 2.40 1.47 -6.04
CA GLY A 132 1.56 0.80 -7.02
C GLY A 132 1.21 1.74 -8.18
N TYR A 133 0.82 1.16 -9.30
CA TYR A 133 0.40 1.86 -10.50
C TYR A 133 -0.84 1.20 -11.10
N SER A 134 -1.85 1.99 -11.42
CA SER A 134 -3.11 1.49 -11.97
C SER A 134 -3.12 1.44 -13.50
N GLY A 135 -2.25 2.20 -14.15
CA GLY A 135 -2.32 2.42 -15.59
C GLY A 135 -3.58 3.20 -16.02
N PRO A 136 -3.77 3.40 -17.31
CA PRO A 136 -5.02 3.88 -17.87
C PRO A 136 -6.15 2.86 -17.66
N VAL A 137 -7.40 3.35 -17.57
CA VAL A 137 -8.57 2.46 -17.39
C VAL A 137 -8.93 1.83 -18.73
N VAL A 138 -8.62 0.56 -18.87
CA VAL A 138 -8.93 -0.26 -20.05
C VAL A 138 -9.75 -1.46 -19.59
N LEU A 139 -10.97 -1.57 -20.10
CA LEU A 139 -11.92 -2.63 -19.70
C LEU A 139 -11.92 -3.83 -20.64
N LYS A 140 -11.46 -3.65 -21.90
CA LYS A 140 -11.36 -4.72 -22.90
C LYS A 140 -9.93 -4.85 -23.39
N VAL A 141 -9.48 -6.08 -23.51
CA VAL A 141 -8.08 -6.39 -23.87
C VAL A 141 -7.68 -5.84 -25.24
N ASP A 142 -8.60 -5.85 -26.21
CA ASP A 142 -8.37 -5.38 -27.58
C ASP A 142 -8.38 -3.83 -27.71
N GLU A 143 -8.74 -3.11 -26.65
CA GLU A 143 -8.74 -1.64 -26.59
C GLU A 143 -7.48 -1.08 -25.90
N GLY A 144 -6.64 -1.94 -25.30
CA GLY A 144 -5.48 -1.55 -24.50
C GLY A 144 -4.17 -1.52 -25.28
N ASP A 145 -3.22 -0.72 -24.77
CA ASP A 145 -1.84 -0.74 -25.25
C ASP A 145 -1.04 -1.80 -24.46
N PRO A 146 -0.34 -2.74 -25.14
CA PRO A 146 0.54 -3.71 -24.48
C PRO A 146 1.61 -3.05 -23.57
N LYS A 147 2.07 -1.85 -23.92
CA LYS A 147 3.04 -1.10 -23.09
C LYS A 147 2.45 -0.68 -21.75
N ASP A 148 1.22 -0.18 -21.75
CA ASP A 148 0.53 0.19 -20.51
C ASP A 148 0.33 -1.04 -19.60
N PHE A 149 -0.02 -2.18 -20.19
CA PHE A 149 -0.14 -3.44 -19.47
C PHE A 149 1.20 -3.83 -18.84
N GLN A 150 2.30 -3.76 -19.60
CA GLN A 150 3.65 -4.06 -19.11
C GLN A 150 4.04 -3.12 -17.97
N ASP A 151 3.82 -1.81 -18.09
CA ASP A 151 4.19 -0.82 -17.06
C ASP A 151 3.47 -1.08 -15.74
N VAL A 152 2.21 -1.51 -15.79
CA VAL A 152 1.46 -1.90 -14.59
C VAL A 152 2.08 -3.13 -13.92
N PHE A 153 2.51 -4.11 -14.70
CA PHE A 153 3.18 -5.31 -14.19
C PHE A 153 4.58 -5.01 -13.66
N ASP A 154 5.34 -4.16 -14.35
CA ASP A 154 6.69 -3.77 -13.91
C ASP A 154 6.64 -3.13 -12.51
N VAL A 155 5.66 -2.28 -12.24
CA VAL A 155 5.51 -1.68 -10.91
C VAL A 155 4.92 -2.66 -9.90
N ASN A 156 3.75 -3.25 -10.19
CA ASN A 156 2.98 -3.96 -9.18
C ASN A 156 3.49 -5.38 -8.91
N VAL A 157 4.11 -6.03 -9.89
CA VAL A 157 4.56 -7.43 -9.78
C VAL A 157 6.07 -7.50 -9.68
N ILE A 158 6.78 -7.01 -10.72
CA ILE A 158 8.25 -7.07 -10.74
C ILE A 158 8.84 -6.18 -9.64
N GLY A 159 8.30 -4.98 -9.44
CA GLY A 159 8.69 -4.10 -8.33
C GLY A 159 8.47 -4.75 -6.96
N THR A 160 7.37 -5.46 -6.75
CA THR A 160 7.15 -6.22 -5.51
C THR A 160 8.17 -7.33 -5.34
N TYR A 161 8.50 -8.06 -6.41
CA TYR A 161 9.54 -9.08 -6.39
C TYR A 161 10.91 -8.48 -6.05
N ASN A 162 11.30 -7.39 -6.70
CA ASN A 162 12.58 -6.72 -6.44
C ASN A 162 12.71 -6.31 -4.95
N VAL A 163 11.66 -5.71 -4.39
CA VAL A 163 11.65 -5.33 -2.97
C VAL A 163 11.77 -6.56 -2.08
N ALA A 164 10.97 -7.59 -2.32
CA ALA A 164 11.04 -8.81 -1.52
C ALA A 164 12.42 -9.48 -1.62
N HIS A 165 12.98 -9.61 -2.82
CA HIS A 165 14.28 -10.22 -3.08
C HIS A 165 15.41 -9.60 -2.22
N HIS A 166 15.44 -8.27 -2.12
CA HIS A 166 16.50 -7.58 -1.39
C HIS A 166 16.21 -7.44 0.11
N PHE A 167 14.94 -7.30 0.51
CA PHE A 167 14.60 -7.00 1.90
C PHE A 167 14.26 -8.23 2.74
N ILE A 168 13.80 -9.34 2.15
CA ILE A 168 13.53 -10.57 2.92
C ILE A 168 14.77 -11.06 3.67
N PRO A 169 15.99 -11.15 3.05
CA PRO A 169 17.19 -11.51 3.80
C PRO A 169 17.49 -10.57 4.97
N PHE A 170 17.24 -9.25 4.79
CA PHE A 170 17.46 -8.28 5.85
C PHE A 170 16.41 -8.38 6.98
N LEU A 171 15.15 -8.62 6.65
CA LEU A 171 14.11 -8.88 7.65
C LEU A 171 14.38 -10.16 8.46
N ARG A 172 14.93 -11.20 7.84
CA ARG A 172 15.31 -12.44 8.54
C ARG A 172 16.34 -12.20 9.65
N GLU A 173 17.27 -11.26 9.44
CA GLU A 173 18.29 -10.90 10.42
C GLU A 173 17.74 -10.07 11.59
N SER A 174 16.51 -9.51 11.47
CA SER A 174 15.90 -8.74 12.55
C SER A 174 15.56 -9.62 13.75
N GLU A 175 15.81 -9.09 14.95
CA GLU A 175 15.36 -9.70 16.21
C GLU A 175 13.97 -9.19 16.65
N GLY A 176 13.39 -8.26 15.88
CA GLY A 176 12.08 -7.65 16.13
C GLY A 176 10.95 -8.27 15.31
N ALA A 177 9.98 -7.44 14.96
CA ALA A 177 8.83 -7.83 14.15
C ALA A 177 9.24 -7.98 12.67
N LYS A 178 9.53 -9.17 12.23
CA LYS A 178 9.93 -9.50 10.85
C LYS A 178 8.74 -9.42 9.90
N THR A 179 8.26 -8.21 9.58
CA THR A 179 6.97 -8.04 8.90
C THR A 179 7.14 -7.40 7.52
N PHE A 180 6.57 -8.04 6.50
CA PHE A 180 6.45 -7.55 5.13
C PHE A 180 4.97 -7.33 4.78
N ILE A 181 4.55 -6.09 4.62
CA ILE A 181 3.17 -5.72 4.28
C ILE A 181 3.12 -5.19 2.86
N ALA A 182 2.35 -5.80 1.98
CA ALA A 182 2.02 -5.23 0.68
C ALA A 182 0.62 -4.61 0.71
N VAL A 183 0.50 -3.37 0.25
CA VAL A 183 -0.82 -2.76 0.04
C VAL A 183 -1.43 -3.34 -1.22
N GLY A 184 -2.28 -4.33 -1.02
CA GLY A 184 -3.05 -5.02 -2.04
C GLY A 184 -4.27 -4.23 -2.49
N SER A 185 -5.21 -4.92 -3.12
CA SER A 185 -6.47 -4.32 -3.56
C SER A 185 -7.56 -5.38 -3.68
N PHE A 186 -8.79 -5.02 -3.36
CA PHE A 186 -9.96 -5.83 -3.70
C PHE A 186 -10.09 -6.05 -5.22
N ALA A 187 -9.50 -5.17 -6.03
CA ALA A 187 -9.41 -5.33 -7.48
C ALA A 187 -8.81 -6.69 -7.90
N ALA A 188 -7.98 -7.32 -7.07
CA ALA A 188 -7.47 -8.67 -7.29
C ALA A 188 -8.58 -9.74 -7.48
N LEU A 189 -9.77 -9.51 -6.94
CA LEU A 189 -10.90 -10.45 -7.00
C LEU A 189 -11.97 -10.02 -8.01
N VAL A 190 -11.81 -8.85 -8.67
CA VAL A 190 -12.80 -8.29 -9.59
C VAL A 190 -12.49 -8.70 -11.02
N THR A 191 -13.47 -9.27 -11.72
CA THR A 191 -13.38 -9.68 -13.13
C THR A 191 -14.39 -8.97 -14.04
N SER A 192 -15.27 -8.14 -13.46
CA SER A 192 -16.32 -7.45 -14.22
C SER A 192 -16.71 -6.15 -13.54
N GLY A 193 -17.35 -5.25 -14.30
CA GLY A 193 -17.78 -3.94 -13.81
C GLY A 193 -16.86 -2.81 -14.25
N HIS A 194 -17.24 -1.59 -13.92
CA HIS A 194 -16.58 -0.37 -14.40
C HIS A 194 -15.18 -0.12 -13.79
N ILE A 195 -14.84 -0.80 -12.70
CA ILE A 195 -13.53 -0.72 -12.05
C ILE A 195 -12.62 -1.89 -12.40
N ALA A 196 -13.08 -2.81 -13.27
CA ALA A 196 -12.33 -4.00 -13.67
C ALA A 196 -11.26 -3.65 -14.72
N ASN A 197 -10.36 -2.72 -14.41
CA ASN A 197 -9.19 -2.44 -15.24
C ASN A 197 -8.33 -3.70 -15.34
N THR A 198 -8.25 -4.28 -16.55
CA THR A 198 -7.64 -5.59 -16.79
C THR A 198 -6.22 -5.69 -16.26
N ALA A 199 -5.34 -4.75 -16.62
CA ALA A 199 -3.94 -4.76 -16.20
C ALA A 199 -3.80 -4.67 -14.68
N TYR A 200 -4.50 -3.72 -14.07
CA TYR A 200 -4.44 -3.50 -12.62
C TYR A 200 -4.99 -4.68 -11.83
N CYS A 201 -6.18 -5.19 -12.20
CA CYS A 201 -6.82 -6.30 -11.50
C CYS A 201 -5.94 -7.55 -11.53
N ILE A 202 -5.41 -7.91 -12.71
CA ILE A 202 -4.53 -9.08 -12.85
C ILE A 202 -3.21 -8.87 -12.09
N SER A 203 -2.61 -7.69 -12.16
CA SER A 203 -1.36 -7.41 -11.44
C SER A 203 -1.53 -7.47 -9.92
N LYS A 204 -2.66 -6.98 -9.39
CA LYS A 204 -2.96 -7.06 -7.95
C LYS A 204 -3.27 -8.49 -7.50
N PHE A 205 -3.87 -9.32 -8.36
CA PHE A 205 -4.02 -10.75 -8.11
C PHE A 205 -2.67 -11.46 -8.08
N ALA A 206 -1.79 -11.18 -9.04
CA ALA A 206 -0.45 -11.73 -9.08
C ALA A 206 0.38 -11.31 -7.86
N GLN A 207 0.29 -10.02 -7.46
CA GLN A 207 0.92 -9.52 -6.25
C GLN A 207 0.43 -10.27 -5.00
N ALA A 208 -0.89 -10.42 -4.83
CA ALA A 208 -1.46 -11.13 -3.70
C ALA A 208 -0.96 -12.59 -3.63
N ARG A 209 -0.97 -13.30 -4.77
CA ARG A 209 -0.44 -14.66 -4.85
C ARG A 209 1.04 -14.73 -4.51
N PHE A 210 1.83 -13.76 -4.94
CA PHE A 210 3.25 -13.69 -4.61
C PHE A 210 3.46 -13.52 -3.10
N ILE A 211 2.68 -12.68 -2.43
CA ILE A 211 2.75 -12.52 -0.97
C ILE A 211 2.37 -13.80 -0.23
N GLU A 212 1.40 -14.59 -0.71
CA GLU A 212 1.10 -15.91 -0.15
C GLU A 212 2.30 -16.86 -0.24
N TYR A 213 3.05 -16.84 -1.36
CA TYR A 213 4.29 -17.61 -1.48
C TYR A 213 5.36 -17.14 -0.49
N LEU A 214 5.52 -15.82 -0.29
CA LEU A 214 6.45 -15.31 0.73
C LEU A 214 6.06 -15.78 2.12
N SER A 215 4.77 -15.73 2.46
CA SER A 215 4.27 -16.20 3.74
C SER A 215 4.61 -17.68 3.98
N GLU A 216 4.37 -18.53 2.98
CA GLU A 216 4.65 -19.97 3.07
C GLU A 216 6.14 -20.28 3.13
N GLN A 217 6.93 -19.61 2.28
CA GLN A 217 8.37 -19.89 2.15
C GLN A 217 9.18 -19.45 3.38
N TYR A 218 8.75 -18.41 4.08
CA TYR A 218 9.52 -17.77 5.15
C TYR A 218 8.83 -17.82 6.52
N ASP A 219 7.75 -18.60 6.67
CA ASP A 219 7.09 -18.85 7.96
C ASP A 219 8.07 -19.41 8.99
N VAL A 220 8.91 -20.37 8.58
CA VAL A 220 9.94 -20.99 9.43
C VAL A 220 11.03 -20.01 9.89
N ASP A 221 11.23 -18.90 9.16
CA ASP A 221 12.14 -17.81 9.54
C ASP A 221 11.44 -16.77 10.45
N GLY A 222 10.16 -16.95 10.74
CA GLY A 222 9.34 -16.05 11.52
C GLY A 222 8.95 -14.77 10.81
N ILE A 223 8.96 -14.75 9.47
CA ILE A 223 8.54 -13.59 8.68
C ILE A 223 7.03 -13.61 8.49
N LEU A 224 6.36 -12.55 8.94
CA LEU A 224 4.98 -12.28 8.64
C LEU A 224 4.87 -11.52 7.31
N ALA A 225 4.48 -12.21 6.23
CA ALA A 225 4.20 -11.58 4.93
C ALA A 225 2.68 -11.53 4.69
N ILE A 226 2.12 -10.33 4.52
CA ILE A 226 0.68 -10.13 4.34
C ILE A 226 0.36 -9.15 3.21
N ALA A 227 -0.74 -9.40 2.49
CA ALA A 227 -1.35 -8.44 1.58
C ALA A 227 -2.61 -7.85 2.23
N VAL A 228 -2.69 -6.52 2.30
CA VAL A 228 -3.79 -5.81 2.97
C VAL A 228 -4.57 -4.99 1.96
N HIS A 229 -5.90 -5.19 1.90
CA HIS A 229 -6.78 -4.28 1.17
C HIS A 229 -7.13 -3.07 2.07
N PRO A 230 -6.78 -1.84 1.65
CA PRO A 230 -6.94 -0.66 2.49
C PRO A 230 -8.39 -0.13 2.58
N GLY A 231 -9.35 -0.79 1.93
CA GLY A 231 -10.68 -0.25 1.73
C GLY A 231 -10.76 0.73 0.55
N ALA A 232 -11.90 1.38 0.41
CA ALA A 232 -12.11 2.44 -0.59
C ALA A 232 -11.61 3.77 -0.01
N VAL A 233 -10.33 4.07 -0.19
CA VAL A 233 -9.71 5.31 0.28
C VAL A 233 -9.70 6.35 -0.83
N ASN A 234 -10.12 7.57 -0.51
CA ASN A 234 -10.09 8.68 -1.46
C ASN A 234 -8.63 9.10 -1.69
N THR A 235 -8.09 8.83 -2.86
CA THR A 235 -6.72 9.13 -3.27
C THR A 235 -6.69 9.68 -4.68
N GLU A 236 -5.63 10.39 -5.03
CA GLU A 236 -5.42 10.87 -6.41
C GLU A 236 -5.46 9.72 -7.44
N MET A 237 -4.99 8.52 -7.06
CA MET A 237 -5.09 7.33 -7.92
C MET A 237 -6.55 6.92 -8.11
N ALA A 238 -7.35 6.88 -7.04
CA ALA A 238 -8.77 6.55 -7.12
C ALA A 238 -9.53 7.58 -7.96
N ASP A 239 -9.21 8.86 -7.81
CA ASP A 239 -9.83 9.93 -8.61
C ASP A 239 -9.58 9.79 -10.12
N LYS A 240 -8.40 9.31 -10.50
CA LYS A 240 -8.04 9.11 -11.91
C LYS A 240 -8.57 7.82 -12.52
N THR A 241 -8.89 6.82 -11.71
CA THR A 241 -9.18 5.46 -12.18
C THR A 241 -10.60 4.99 -11.89
N THR A 242 -11.33 5.70 -11.02
CA THR A 242 -12.70 5.34 -10.68
C THR A 242 -13.69 6.26 -11.41
N PRO A 243 -14.56 5.73 -12.28
CA PRO A 243 -15.61 6.52 -12.92
C PRO A 243 -16.49 7.23 -11.89
N ASP A 244 -16.98 8.43 -12.23
CA ASP A 244 -17.79 9.26 -11.32
C ASP A 244 -19.00 8.52 -10.73
N SER A 245 -19.60 7.60 -11.50
CA SER A 245 -20.71 6.76 -11.08
C SER A 245 -20.35 5.72 -9.99
N PHE A 246 -19.06 5.49 -9.76
CA PHE A 246 -18.51 4.52 -8.78
C PHE A 246 -17.68 5.18 -7.68
N ARG A 247 -17.55 6.49 -7.70
CA ARG A 247 -16.87 7.19 -6.60
C ARG A 247 -17.63 6.86 -5.32
N PRO A 248 -16.94 6.29 -4.31
CA PRO A 248 -17.56 6.13 -3.00
C PRO A 248 -18.11 7.48 -2.58
N CYS A 249 -19.30 7.48 -2.00
CA CYS A 249 -19.91 8.67 -1.42
C CYS A 249 -18.79 9.44 -0.69
N LYS A 250 -18.65 10.74 -0.95
CA LYS A 250 -17.63 11.58 -0.32
C LYS A 250 -17.82 11.50 1.19
N PHE A 251 -17.19 10.53 1.82
CA PHE A 251 -17.15 10.45 3.27
C PHE A 251 -16.14 11.51 3.76
N PRO A 252 -16.56 12.46 4.58
CA PRO A 252 -15.69 13.54 5.05
C PRO A 252 -14.45 13.04 5.83
N HIS A 253 -14.42 11.78 6.21
CA HIS A 253 -13.36 11.19 7.05
C HIS A 253 -12.37 10.26 6.33
N CYS A 254 -12.56 9.99 5.03
CA CYS A 254 -11.61 9.22 4.22
C CYS A 254 -10.61 10.09 3.44
N ASP A 255 -10.54 11.36 3.77
CA ASP A 255 -9.58 12.27 3.15
C ASP A 255 -8.26 12.20 3.95
N ALA A 256 -7.32 11.43 3.45
CA ALA A 256 -5.98 11.33 4.05
C ALA A 256 -5.23 12.68 4.10
N THR A 257 -5.80 13.74 3.52
CA THR A 257 -5.22 15.08 3.45
C THR A 257 -5.89 16.08 4.39
N ARG A 258 -7.04 15.74 5.02
CA ARG A 258 -7.71 16.66 5.95
C ARG A 258 -7.24 16.46 7.39
N PRO A 259 -6.87 17.54 8.10
CA PRO A 259 -6.68 17.48 9.54
C PRO A 259 -8.00 17.08 10.21
N SER A 260 -7.92 16.21 11.22
CA SER A 260 -9.07 15.81 12.03
C SER A 260 -9.77 17.05 12.57
N ILE A 261 -11.08 17.19 12.27
CA ILE A 261 -11.93 18.24 12.85
C ILE A 261 -12.16 17.83 14.32
N SER A 262 -11.22 18.16 15.19
CA SER A 262 -11.41 18.12 16.65
C SER A 262 -11.13 19.46 17.31
N ASP A 263 -11.00 20.56 16.51
CA ASP A 263 -10.81 21.91 17.03
C ASP A 263 -11.82 22.90 16.45
N ALA A 264 -13.12 22.63 16.66
CA ALA A 264 -14.16 23.65 16.64
C ALA A 264 -14.98 23.45 17.93
N GLY A 265 -14.57 24.27 18.93
CA GLY A 265 -15.09 24.35 20.27
C GLY A 265 -16.53 24.72 20.44
#